data_83f8173337d98d4fc3af36dffafb4f21
#
_entry.id   83f8173337d98d4fc3af36dffafb4f21
#
_cell.length_a   1.000
_cell.length_b   1.000
_cell.length_c   1.000
_cell.angle_alpha   90.00
_cell.angle_beta   90.00
_cell.angle_gamma   90.00
#
_symmetry.space_group_name_H-M   'P 1'
#
loop_
_entity.id
_entity.type
_entity.pdbx_description
1 polymer ?
#
loop_
_entity_poly.entity_id
_entity_poly.type
_entity_poly.pdbx_seq_one_letter_code
_entity_poly.pdbx_strand_id
1 'polypeptide(L)'
;MSENHRYYTILDSLPDHIFIFSESGRYVDVFGGAENETGFDCKDFIGRHLHDILPSEMADEFLGYINRALNANTTQRVKYKFEEEQMIELPAHVPKPMQIWFEGIIKPLPLLEGEERTVIWTAKNITQQQMLEQRLKILSEMDTLTEVHNRRSFSSLLSQAIKEYDIYGVPFSLILFDIDKFKWVNDTLGHPAGDDVIKYVVKVIQQELHLTDVIGRLGGEEFGIILRDSDNNKAFKVAEKLRIRLAESMCELETCSVRVTISLGVTQIMPNDSSMRHLISRADKAMYYSKMHGRNQTCCYETQLQVREA
;
A
#
# COMPACT_ATOMS: atom_id res chain seq x y z
N MET A 1 -48.98 -21.71 2.02
CA MET A 1 -47.99 -20.85 1.36
C MET A 1 -47.78 -21.37 -0.05
N SER A 2 -47.92 -20.55 -1.08
CA SER A 2 -47.60 -20.96 -2.45
C SER A 2 -46.12 -21.27 -2.56
N GLU A 3 -45.68 -22.19 -3.41
CA GLU A 3 -44.27 -22.53 -3.63
C GLU A 3 -43.46 -21.27 -3.96
N ASN A 4 -43.99 -20.38 -4.76
CA ASN A 4 -43.37 -19.11 -5.09
C ASN A 4 -43.04 -18.25 -3.85
N HIS A 5 -43.96 -18.13 -2.90
CA HIS A 5 -43.76 -17.36 -1.68
C HIS A 5 -42.60 -17.93 -0.84
N ARG A 6 -42.41 -19.23 -0.81
CA ARG A 6 -41.30 -19.90 -0.11
C ARG A 6 -39.96 -19.57 -0.74
N TYR A 7 -39.81 -19.56 -2.07
CA TYR A 7 -38.56 -19.22 -2.76
C TYR A 7 -38.20 -17.75 -2.57
N TYR A 8 -39.18 -16.86 -2.67
CA TYR A 8 -38.95 -15.42 -2.39
C TYR A 8 -38.45 -15.19 -0.96
N THR A 9 -39.04 -15.81 0.03
CA THR A 9 -38.62 -15.70 1.43
C THR A 9 -37.17 -16.20 1.63
N ILE A 10 -36.80 -17.30 0.97
CA ILE A 10 -35.45 -17.86 1.05
C ILE A 10 -34.44 -16.89 0.41
N LEU A 11 -34.72 -16.37 -0.78
CA LEU A 11 -33.83 -15.44 -1.49
C LEU A 11 -33.69 -14.14 -0.72
N ASP A 12 -34.73 -13.59 -0.15
CA ASP A 12 -34.72 -12.37 0.66
C ASP A 12 -33.97 -12.53 1.99
N SER A 13 -33.82 -13.76 2.50
CA SER A 13 -33.06 -14.03 3.72
C SER A 13 -31.56 -14.15 3.49
N LEU A 14 -31.09 -14.07 2.24
CA LEU A 14 -29.66 -14.13 1.95
C LEU A 14 -28.96 -12.82 2.33
N PRO A 15 -27.73 -12.90 2.91
CA PRO A 15 -27.01 -11.71 3.35
C PRO A 15 -26.50 -10.85 2.18
N ASP A 16 -26.18 -11.49 1.06
CA ASP A 16 -25.71 -10.81 -0.15
C ASP A 16 -26.88 -10.30 -0.99
N HIS A 17 -26.69 -9.18 -1.67
CA HIS A 17 -27.67 -8.71 -2.65
C HIS A 17 -27.65 -9.59 -3.90
N ILE A 18 -28.82 -9.88 -4.42
CA ILE A 18 -29.02 -10.58 -5.68
C ILE A 18 -29.86 -9.69 -6.59
N PHE A 19 -29.30 -9.29 -7.69
CA PHE A 19 -29.95 -8.50 -8.72
C PHE A 19 -30.21 -9.38 -9.95
N ILE A 20 -31.37 -9.21 -10.57
CA ILE A 20 -31.61 -9.67 -11.91
C ILE A 20 -31.65 -8.44 -12.82
N PHE A 21 -30.75 -8.40 -13.80
CA PHE A 21 -30.67 -7.32 -14.77
C PHE A 21 -31.08 -7.82 -16.15
N SER A 22 -31.76 -6.97 -16.91
CA SER A 22 -31.90 -7.15 -18.35
C SER A 22 -30.62 -6.75 -19.07
N GLU A 23 -30.52 -7.13 -20.34
CA GLU A 23 -29.40 -6.78 -21.25
C GLU A 23 -29.20 -5.25 -21.36
N SER A 24 -30.27 -4.46 -21.28
CA SER A 24 -30.21 -3.00 -21.28
C SER A 24 -29.81 -2.40 -19.93
N GLY A 25 -29.61 -3.21 -18.89
CA GLY A 25 -29.22 -2.75 -17.55
C GLY A 25 -30.40 -2.29 -16.68
N ARG A 26 -31.64 -2.77 -16.95
CA ARG A 26 -32.79 -2.53 -16.10
C ARG A 26 -32.82 -3.51 -14.94
N TYR A 27 -33.09 -3.03 -13.74
CA TYR A 27 -33.36 -3.88 -12.57
C TYR A 27 -34.68 -4.62 -12.78
N VAL A 28 -34.63 -5.92 -13.04
CA VAL A 28 -35.79 -6.78 -13.22
C VAL A 28 -36.31 -7.23 -11.87
N ASP A 29 -35.40 -7.69 -11.01
CA ASP A 29 -35.73 -8.15 -9.66
C ASP A 29 -34.55 -7.93 -8.70
N VAL A 30 -34.86 -7.86 -7.39
CA VAL A 30 -33.86 -7.65 -6.33
C VAL A 30 -34.24 -8.52 -5.13
N PHE A 31 -33.26 -9.30 -4.62
CA PHE A 31 -33.41 -10.15 -3.44
C PHE A 31 -32.23 -9.98 -2.49
N GLY A 32 -32.40 -10.44 -1.26
CA GLY A 32 -31.33 -10.46 -0.26
C GLY A 32 -31.00 -9.09 0.31
N GLY A 33 -29.83 -9.02 0.95
CA GLY A 33 -29.32 -7.78 1.54
C GLY A 33 -29.96 -7.39 2.87
N ALA A 34 -30.85 -8.22 3.44
CA ALA A 34 -31.57 -7.91 4.67
C ALA A 34 -30.66 -7.74 5.90
N GLU A 35 -29.48 -8.37 5.91
CA GLU A 35 -28.45 -8.25 6.95
C GLU A 35 -27.26 -7.38 6.52
N ASN A 36 -27.41 -6.62 5.43
CA ASN A 36 -26.34 -5.74 4.99
C ASN A 36 -26.13 -4.66 6.08
N GLU A 37 -24.89 -4.54 6.58
CA GLU A 37 -24.51 -3.54 7.61
C GLU A 37 -24.88 -2.10 7.20
N THR A 38 -25.12 -1.86 5.91
CA THR A 38 -25.56 -0.56 5.39
C THR A 38 -27.07 -0.35 5.50
N GLY A 39 -27.88 -1.39 5.78
CA GLY A 39 -29.35 -1.29 5.88
C GLY A 39 -30.04 -0.85 4.61
N PHE A 40 -29.39 -0.95 3.45
CA PHE A 40 -29.89 -0.41 2.19
C PHE A 40 -30.72 -1.46 1.46
N ASP A 41 -32.02 -1.19 1.34
CA ASP A 41 -32.95 -2.01 0.52
C ASP A 41 -32.94 -1.51 -0.93
N CYS A 42 -32.38 -2.31 -1.83
CA CYS A 42 -32.33 -1.99 -3.27
C CYS A 42 -33.62 -2.29 -4.02
N LYS A 43 -34.69 -2.71 -3.35
CA LYS A 43 -35.99 -3.07 -4.01
C LYS A 43 -36.66 -1.89 -4.69
N ASP A 44 -36.40 -0.66 -4.23
CA ASP A 44 -36.91 0.56 -4.86
C ASP A 44 -36.30 0.82 -6.26
N PHE A 45 -35.29 0.02 -6.66
CA PHE A 45 -34.68 0.14 -7.99
C PHE A 45 -35.36 -0.72 -9.06
N ILE A 46 -36.24 -1.64 -8.66
CA ILE A 46 -36.95 -2.50 -9.62
C ILE A 46 -37.67 -1.67 -10.67
N GLY A 47 -37.42 -1.96 -11.92
CA GLY A 47 -37.96 -1.27 -13.07
C GLY A 47 -37.13 -0.06 -13.57
N ARG A 48 -36.14 0.43 -12.79
CA ARG A 48 -35.23 1.52 -13.17
C ARG A 48 -34.01 0.97 -13.92
N HIS A 49 -33.33 1.85 -14.65
CA HIS A 49 -32.06 1.52 -15.31
C HIS A 49 -30.86 1.87 -14.45
N LEU A 50 -29.71 1.23 -14.70
CA LEU A 50 -28.44 1.56 -14.04
C LEU A 50 -28.10 3.03 -14.12
N HIS A 51 -28.32 3.66 -15.28
CA HIS A 51 -28.05 5.10 -15.49
C HIS A 51 -29.00 6.05 -14.75
N ASP A 52 -30.14 5.56 -14.25
CA ASP A 52 -31.04 6.36 -13.41
C ASP A 52 -30.60 6.41 -11.94
N ILE A 53 -29.65 5.55 -11.56
CA ILE A 53 -29.27 5.28 -10.18
C ILE A 53 -27.79 5.57 -9.94
N LEU A 54 -26.94 5.22 -10.89
CA LEU A 54 -25.49 5.30 -10.79
C LEU A 54 -24.92 6.46 -11.63
N PRO A 55 -23.76 7.01 -11.27
CA PRO A 55 -23.01 7.89 -12.15
C PRO A 55 -22.74 7.21 -13.51
N SER A 56 -22.81 8.01 -14.59
CA SER A 56 -22.77 7.48 -15.98
C SER A 56 -21.59 6.54 -16.24
N GLU A 57 -20.38 6.90 -15.80
CA GLU A 57 -19.18 6.05 -15.98
C GLU A 57 -19.32 4.66 -15.32
N MET A 58 -19.86 4.64 -14.12
CA MET A 58 -20.08 3.38 -13.38
C MET A 58 -21.22 2.57 -13.99
N ALA A 59 -22.29 3.23 -14.44
CA ALA A 59 -23.40 2.58 -15.12
C ALA A 59 -22.93 1.91 -16.43
N ASP A 60 -22.10 2.62 -17.21
CA ASP A 60 -21.48 2.08 -18.45
C ASP A 60 -20.57 0.89 -18.15
N GLU A 61 -19.78 0.97 -17.08
CA GLU A 61 -18.91 -0.13 -16.64
C GLU A 61 -19.74 -1.38 -16.28
N PHE A 62 -20.80 -1.19 -15.50
CA PHE A 62 -21.70 -2.28 -15.07
C PHE A 62 -22.43 -2.90 -16.25
N LEU A 63 -22.92 -2.07 -17.17
CA LEU A 63 -23.53 -2.53 -18.41
C LEU A 63 -22.53 -3.34 -19.25
N GLY A 64 -21.25 -2.89 -19.26
CA GLY A 64 -20.15 -3.62 -19.89
C GLY A 64 -19.93 -5.01 -19.28
N TYR A 65 -20.07 -5.17 -17.95
CA TYR A 65 -19.97 -6.47 -17.29
C TYR A 65 -21.15 -7.38 -17.68
N ILE A 66 -22.38 -6.87 -17.70
CA ILE A 66 -23.59 -7.58 -18.12
C ILE A 66 -23.42 -8.10 -19.55
N ASN A 67 -23.08 -7.23 -20.49
CA ASN A 67 -22.91 -7.56 -21.90
C ASN A 67 -21.79 -8.58 -22.13
N ARG A 68 -20.66 -8.49 -21.41
CA ARG A 68 -19.60 -9.49 -21.48
C ARG A 68 -20.08 -10.87 -21.03
N ALA A 69 -20.82 -10.93 -19.93
CA ALA A 69 -21.39 -12.19 -19.43
C ALA A 69 -22.35 -12.83 -20.46
N LEU A 70 -23.27 -12.04 -21.01
CA LEU A 70 -24.27 -12.49 -21.98
C LEU A 70 -23.64 -12.94 -23.30
N ASN A 71 -22.71 -12.16 -23.86
CA ASN A 71 -22.12 -12.45 -25.16
C ASN A 71 -21.14 -13.63 -25.13
N ALA A 72 -20.37 -13.77 -24.03
CA ALA A 72 -19.51 -14.94 -23.84
C ALA A 72 -20.26 -16.17 -23.32
N ASN A 73 -21.50 -16.00 -22.86
CA ASN A 73 -22.29 -17.01 -22.15
C ASN A 73 -21.51 -17.67 -21.00
N THR A 74 -20.76 -16.85 -20.23
CA THR A 74 -19.89 -17.31 -19.14
C THR A 74 -20.11 -16.48 -17.89
N THR A 75 -19.78 -17.06 -16.75
CA THR A 75 -19.78 -16.34 -15.47
C THR A 75 -18.61 -15.35 -15.44
N GLN A 76 -18.92 -14.09 -15.12
CA GLN A 76 -17.94 -13.04 -14.86
C GLN A 76 -17.78 -12.84 -13.36
N ARG A 77 -16.55 -12.59 -12.91
CA ARG A 77 -16.26 -12.17 -11.54
C ARG A 77 -15.59 -10.80 -11.60
N VAL A 78 -16.13 -9.85 -10.84
CA VAL A 78 -15.67 -8.48 -10.81
C VAL A 78 -15.52 -8.00 -9.38
N LYS A 79 -14.58 -7.11 -9.14
CA LYS A 79 -14.49 -6.37 -7.88
C LYS A 79 -14.65 -4.89 -8.20
N TYR A 80 -15.52 -4.21 -7.49
CA TYR A 80 -15.80 -2.79 -7.67
C TYR A 80 -15.99 -2.13 -6.31
N LYS A 81 -15.85 -0.81 -6.30
CA LYS A 81 -16.01 0.00 -5.09
C LYS A 81 -16.95 1.16 -5.35
N PHE A 82 -17.65 1.55 -4.31
CA PHE A 82 -18.33 2.84 -4.25
C PHE A 82 -17.53 3.77 -3.34
N GLU A 83 -17.25 4.97 -3.82
CA GLU A 83 -16.70 6.06 -3.02
C GLU A 83 -17.84 6.90 -2.43
N GLU A 84 -17.57 7.70 -1.40
CA GLU A 84 -18.59 8.45 -0.67
C GLU A 84 -19.45 9.31 -1.59
N GLU A 85 -18.85 9.92 -2.61
CA GLU A 85 -19.53 10.77 -3.61
C GLU A 85 -20.42 9.98 -4.58
N GLN A 86 -20.18 8.70 -4.73
CA GLN A 86 -20.90 7.78 -5.64
C GLN A 86 -21.99 7.01 -4.93
N MET A 87 -22.03 7.10 -3.60
CA MET A 87 -23.04 6.39 -2.81
C MET A 87 -24.38 7.10 -2.94
N ILE A 88 -25.38 6.32 -3.27
CA ILE A 88 -26.78 6.70 -3.19
C ILE A 88 -27.04 7.24 -1.76
N GLU A 89 -27.93 8.23 -1.62
CA GLU A 89 -28.31 8.81 -0.32
C GLU A 89 -28.68 7.69 0.68
N LEU A 90 -27.74 7.39 1.55
CA LEU A 90 -27.99 6.51 2.69
C LEU A 90 -28.86 7.25 3.71
N PRO A 91 -29.74 6.53 4.45
CA PRO A 91 -30.49 7.12 5.54
C PRO A 91 -29.56 7.84 6.52
N ALA A 92 -29.98 9.00 7.05
CA ALA A 92 -29.14 9.90 7.87
C ALA A 92 -28.54 9.27 9.15
N HIS A 93 -29.03 8.09 9.56
CA HIS A 93 -28.54 7.34 10.73
C HIS A 93 -27.46 6.31 10.38
N VAL A 94 -27.19 6.09 9.10
CA VAL A 94 -26.13 5.14 8.65
C VAL A 94 -24.84 5.91 8.47
N PRO A 95 -23.74 5.57 9.21
CA PRO A 95 -22.44 6.17 8.98
C PRO A 95 -22.01 5.88 7.55
N LYS A 96 -21.74 6.90 6.76
CA LYS A 96 -21.21 6.75 5.40
C LYS A 96 -19.75 6.29 5.51
N PRO A 97 -19.42 5.06 5.15
CA PRO A 97 -18.01 4.67 5.05
C PRO A 97 -17.39 5.38 3.85
N MET A 98 -16.12 5.78 3.95
CA MET A 98 -15.40 6.44 2.84
C MET A 98 -15.37 5.60 1.56
N GLN A 99 -15.38 4.27 1.69
CA GLN A 99 -15.40 3.33 0.56
C GLN A 99 -16.10 2.03 0.94
N ILE A 100 -16.92 1.50 0.04
CA ILE A 100 -17.53 0.15 0.17
C ILE A 100 -17.08 -0.70 -1.01
N TRP A 101 -16.53 -1.87 -0.71
CA TRP A 101 -16.08 -2.83 -1.72
C TRP A 101 -17.06 -3.97 -1.88
N PHE A 102 -17.32 -4.30 -3.15
CA PHE A 102 -18.14 -5.46 -3.51
C PHE A 102 -17.40 -6.43 -4.41
N GLU A 103 -17.68 -7.72 -4.23
CA GLU A 103 -17.39 -8.76 -5.20
C GLU A 103 -18.68 -9.13 -5.91
N GLY A 104 -18.74 -8.92 -7.22
CA GLY A 104 -19.85 -9.26 -8.09
C GLY A 104 -19.61 -10.57 -8.83
N ILE A 105 -20.60 -11.47 -8.83
CA ILE A 105 -20.63 -12.65 -9.70
C ILE A 105 -21.82 -12.51 -10.62
N ILE A 106 -21.55 -12.39 -11.92
CA ILE A 106 -22.55 -12.15 -12.96
C ILE A 106 -22.64 -13.39 -13.83
N LYS A 107 -23.83 -13.96 -13.90
CA LYS A 107 -24.09 -15.20 -14.68
C LYS A 107 -25.30 -15.00 -15.58
N PRO A 108 -25.21 -15.38 -16.88
CA PRO A 108 -26.38 -15.41 -17.77
C PRO A 108 -27.46 -16.31 -17.21
N LEU A 109 -28.71 -15.88 -17.28
CA LEU A 109 -29.89 -16.69 -16.96
C LEU A 109 -30.57 -17.16 -18.24
N PRO A 110 -31.12 -18.35 -18.28
CA PRO A 110 -31.96 -18.85 -19.38
C PRO A 110 -33.38 -18.27 -19.31
N LEU A 111 -33.51 -16.99 -18.96
CA LEU A 111 -34.76 -16.27 -18.78
C LEU A 111 -34.72 -15.00 -19.64
N LEU A 112 -35.88 -14.63 -20.17
CA LEU A 112 -36.07 -13.38 -20.91
C LEU A 112 -37.01 -12.48 -20.13
N GLU A 113 -36.73 -11.20 -20.13
CA GLU A 113 -37.62 -10.14 -19.70
C GLU A 113 -38.11 -9.38 -20.94
N GLY A 114 -39.36 -9.67 -21.37
CA GLY A 114 -39.79 -9.31 -22.70
C GLY A 114 -38.97 -10.05 -23.78
N GLU A 115 -38.23 -9.28 -24.60
CA GLU A 115 -37.31 -9.83 -25.62
C GLU A 115 -35.85 -9.77 -25.19
N GLU A 116 -35.53 -9.19 -24.01
CA GLU A 116 -34.16 -9.01 -23.53
C GLU A 116 -33.66 -10.25 -22.76
N ARG A 117 -32.38 -10.57 -22.97
CA ARG A 117 -31.64 -11.56 -22.18
C ARG A 117 -31.43 -11.03 -20.76
N THR A 118 -31.30 -11.90 -19.80
CA THR A 118 -31.12 -11.54 -18.40
C THR A 118 -29.88 -12.16 -17.79
N VAL A 119 -29.35 -11.50 -16.75
CA VAL A 119 -28.29 -12.01 -15.90
C VAL A 119 -28.73 -11.99 -14.45
N ILE A 120 -28.19 -12.92 -13.65
CA ILE A 120 -28.16 -12.81 -12.21
C ILE A 120 -26.82 -12.23 -11.79
N TRP A 121 -26.85 -11.22 -10.92
CA TRP A 121 -25.68 -10.60 -10.35
C TRP A 121 -25.76 -10.69 -8.83
N THR A 122 -24.89 -11.47 -8.21
CA THR A 122 -24.75 -11.48 -6.76
C THR A 122 -23.69 -10.48 -6.35
N ALA A 123 -23.98 -9.63 -5.38
CA ALA A 123 -23.09 -8.59 -4.88
C ALA A 123 -22.81 -8.82 -3.39
N LYS A 124 -21.62 -9.32 -3.10
CA LYS A 124 -21.14 -9.57 -1.75
C LYS A 124 -20.32 -8.37 -1.25
N ASN A 125 -20.67 -7.83 -0.09
CA ASN A 125 -19.84 -6.82 0.56
C ASN A 125 -18.55 -7.46 1.08
N ILE A 126 -17.41 -6.99 0.57
CA ILE A 126 -16.05 -7.47 0.95
C ILE A 126 -15.22 -6.37 1.61
N THR A 127 -15.84 -5.28 2.07
CA THR A 127 -15.15 -4.12 2.65
C THR A 127 -14.27 -4.53 3.83
N GLN A 128 -14.83 -5.28 4.77
CA GLN A 128 -14.09 -5.75 5.94
C GLN A 128 -12.93 -6.68 5.54
N GLN A 129 -13.16 -7.56 4.57
CA GLN A 129 -12.10 -8.44 4.04
C GLN A 129 -10.97 -7.63 3.41
N GLN A 130 -11.29 -6.63 2.57
CA GLN A 130 -10.28 -5.77 1.94
C GLN A 130 -9.50 -4.93 2.97
N MET A 131 -10.17 -4.40 4.00
CA MET A 131 -9.51 -3.69 5.10
C MET A 131 -8.55 -4.60 5.88
N LEU A 132 -8.96 -5.83 6.16
CA LEU A 132 -8.12 -6.81 6.85
C LEU A 132 -6.92 -7.22 5.99
N GLU A 133 -7.14 -7.49 4.70
CA GLU A 133 -6.05 -7.81 3.75
C GLU A 133 -5.04 -6.67 3.65
N GLN A 134 -5.50 -5.41 3.55
CA GLN A 134 -4.63 -4.24 3.55
C GLN A 134 -3.87 -4.11 4.88
N ARG A 135 -4.55 -4.29 6.00
CA ARG A 135 -3.90 -4.21 7.32
C ARG A 135 -2.85 -5.30 7.51
N LEU A 136 -3.14 -6.53 7.09
CA LEU A 136 -2.17 -7.62 7.09
C LEU A 136 -0.96 -7.31 6.20
N LYS A 137 -1.19 -6.72 5.03
CA LYS A 137 -0.13 -6.29 4.12
C LYS A 137 0.76 -5.23 4.79
N ILE A 138 0.17 -4.19 5.35
CA ILE A 138 0.91 -3.14 6.07
C ILE A 138 1.72 -3.75 7.22
N LEU A 139 1.11 -4.59 8.06
CA LEU A 139 1.80 -5.25 9.17
C LEU A 139 2.94 -6.19 8.69
N SER A 140 2.81 -6.76 7.50
CA SER A 140 3.85 -7.62 6.90
C SER A 140 4.98 -6.84 6.24
N GLU A 141 4.75 -5.61 5.78
CA GLU A 141 5.69 -4.82 4.99
C GLU A 141 6.33 -3.66 5.75
N MET A 142 5.68 -3.17 6.80
CA MET A 142 6.15 -2.01 7.55
C MET A 142 6.75 -2.39 8.91
N ASP A 143 7.67 -1.57 9.40
CA ASP A 143 8.17 -1.63 10.78
C ASP A 143 7.16 -0.94 11.72
N THR A 144 6.77 -1.62 12.78
CA THR A 144 5.68 -1.16 13.67
C THR A 144 6.04 0.07 14.49
N LEU A 145 7.32 0.35 14.70
CA LEU A 145 7.76 1.52 15.47
C LEU A 145 7.85 2.77 14.60
N THR A 146 8.33 2.63 13.37
CA THR A 146 8.74 3.75 12.52
C THR A 146 7.85 3.95 11.30
N GLU A 147 6.97 3.00 10.99
CA GLU A 147 6.08 3.03 9.82
C GLU A 147 6.80 3.16 8.48
N VAL A 148 8.12 2.87 8.42
CA VAL A 148 8.86 2.69 7.18
C VAL A 148 8.91 1.21 6.81
N HIS A 149 9.39 0.86 5.62
CA HIS A 149 9.52 -0.54 5.23
C HIS A 149 10.35 -1.33 6.24
N ASN A 150 9.87 -2.51 6.62
CA ASN A 150 10.68 -3.41 7.43
C ASN A 150 11.78 -4.07 6.57
N ARG A 151 12.70 -4.77 7.21
CA ARG A 151 13.85 -5.42 6.56
C ARG A 151 13.44 -6.31 5.37
N ARG A 152 12.35 -7.06 5.50
CA ARG A 152 11.87 -7.97 4.47
C ARG A 152 11.36 -7.21 3.24
N SER A 153 10.51 -6.22 3.45
CA SER A 153 9.97 -5.39 2.38
C SER A 153 11.06 -4.57 1.70
N PHE A 154 11.96 -3.94 2.47
CA PHE A 154 13.11 -3.22 1.93
C PHE A 154 13.99 -4.11 1.04
N SER A 155 14.30 -5.34 1.47
CA SER A 155 15.09 -6.29 0.67
C SER A 155 14.39 -6.67 -0.63
N SER A 156 13.07 -6.80 -0.61
CA SER A 156 12.27 -7.07 -1.82
C SER A 156 12.33 -5.90 -2.80
N LEU A 157 12.17 -4.67 -2.31
CA LEU A 157 12.24 -3.44 -3.11
C LEU A 157 13.65 -3.20 -3.69
N LEU A 158 14.70 -3.49 -2.92
CA LEU A 158 16.08 -3.44 -3.40
C LEU A 158 16.32 -4.46 -4.52
N SER A 159 15.82 -5.68 -4.36
CA SER A 159 15.91 -6.72 -5.39
C SER A 159 15.14 -6.33 -6.66
N GLN A 160 14.01 -5.65 -6.51
CA GLN A 160 13.25 -5.12 -7.63
C GLN A 160 14.03 -3.99 -8.35
N ALA A 161 14.64 -3.06 -7.60
CA ALA A 161 15.45 -1.99 -8.19
C ALA A 161 16.65 -2.53 -9.00
N ILE A 162 17.30 -3.61 -8.56
CA ILE A 162 18.35 -4.30 -9.31
C ILE A 162 17.81 -4.84 -10.65
N LYS A 163 16.66 -5.52 -10.63
CA LYS A 163 16.03 -6.04 -11.85
C LYS A 163 15.61 -4.93 -12.81
N GLU A 164 15.10 -3.81 -12.28
CA GLU A 164 14.75 -2.64 -13.10
C GLU A 164 15.99 -2.03 -13.76
N TYR A 165 17.11 -1.97 -13.03
CA TYR A 165 18.40 -1.55 -13.61
C TYR A 165 18.87 -2.48 -14.72
N ASP A 166 18.79 -3.80 -14.54
CA ASP A 166 19.18 -4.77 -15.56
C ASP A 166 18.35 -4.65 -16.84
N ILE A 167 17.07 -4.26 -16.73
CA ILE A 167 16.15 -4.16 -17.89
C ILE A 167 16.24 -2.79 -18.55
N TYR A 168 16.24 -1.71 -17.77
CA TYR A 168 16.06 -0.34 -18.26
C TYR A 168 17.32 0.50 -18.20
N GLY A 169 18.37 0.06 -17.51
CA GLY A 169 19.62 0.81 -17.32
C GLY A 169 19.49 2.05 -16.43
N VAL A 170 18.35 2.25 -15.75
CA VAL A 170 18.15 3.44 -14.89
C VAL A 170 18.94 3.27 -13.60
N PRO A 171 19.92 4.14 -13.31
CA PRO A 171 20.77 3.99 -12.14
C PRO A 171 19.98 4.23 -10.85
N PHE A 172 20.40 3.59 -9.78
CA PHE A 172 19.96 3.87 -8.43
C PHE A 172 21.14 3.76 -7.46
N SER A 173 20.99 4.36 -6.29
CA SER A 173 21.98 4.31 -5.23
C SER A 173 21.37 3.79 -3.93
N LEU A 174 22.19 3.11 -3.13
CA LEU A 174 21.90 2.64 -1.81
C LEU A 174 22.65 3.46 -0.78
N ILE A 175 21.94 3.99 0.22
CA ILE A 175 22.52 4.58 1.43
C ILE A 175 22.18 3.63 2.58
N LEU A 176 23.17 3.23 3.36
CA LEU A 176 22.97 2.63 4.68
C LEU A 176 23.37 3.66 5.75
N PHE A 177 22.61 3.73 6.84
CA PHE A 177 22.99 4.59 7.96
C PHE A 177 22.61 3.97 9.30
N ASP A 178 23.29 4.44 10.33
CA ASP A 178 23.12 4.00 11.71
C ASP A 178 23.14 5.20 12.65
N ILE A 179 22.32 5.19 13.69
CA ILE A 179 22.25 6.28 14.68
C ILE A 179 23.44 6.20 15.60
N ASP A 180 24.28 7.23 15.58
CA ASP A 180 25.50 7.27 16.36
C ASP A 180 25.22 7.23 17.87
N LYS A 181 25.97 6.36 18.58
CA LYS A 181 25.88 6.21 20.04
C LYS A 181 24.48 5.86 20.55
N PHE A 182 23.64 5.22 19.74
CA PHE A 182 22.26 4.87 20.13
C PHE A 182 22.18 4.03 21.41
N LYS A 183 23.14 3.11 21.59
CA LYS A 183 23.24 2.35 22.85
C LYS A 183 23.36 3.26 24.08
N TRP A 184 24.12 4.36 23.99
CA TRP A 184 24.23 5.31 25.08
C TRP A 184 22.89 5.99 25.39
N VAL A 185 22.07 6.30 24.38
CA VAL A 185 20.72 6.83 24.56
C VAL A 185 19.87 5.85 25.37
N ASN A 186 19.85 4.59 24.97
CA ASN A 186 19.10 3.54 25.67
C ASN A 186 19.60 3.34 27.12
N ASP A 187 20.92 3.24 27.30
CA ASP A 187 21.53 2.98 28.62
C ASP A 187 21.35 4.16 29.60
N THR A 188 21.22 5.40 29.06
CA THR A 188 21.13 6.61 29.90
C THR A 188 19.70 7.09 30.12
N LEU A 189 18.84 7.02 29.06
CA LEU A 189 17.50 7.60 29.07
C LEU A 189 16.39 6.53 29.02
N GLY A 190 16.77 5.26 28.88
CA GLY A 190 15.86 4.14 28.80
C GLY A 190 15.36 3.85 27.36
N HIS A 191 14.85 2.63 27.15
CA HIS A 191 14.36 2.18 25.85
C HIS A 191 13.21 3.04 25.28
N PRO A 192 12.25 3.55 26.06
CA PRO A 192 11.22 4.44 25.51
C PRO A 192 11.79 5.69 24.85
N ALA A 193 12.81 6.32 25.46
CA ALA A 193 13.50 7.45 24.88
C ALA A 193 14.25 7.08 23.60
N GLY A 194 14.85 5.88 23.54
CA GLY A 194 15.43 5.33 22.32
C GLY A 194 14.42 5.16 21.19
N ASP A 195 13.24 4.64 21.50
CA ASP A 195 12.16 4.50 20.53
C ASP A 195 11.70 5.86 19.97
N ASP A 196 11.62 6.88 20.81
CA ASP A 196 11.26 8.23 20.38
C ASP A 196 12.38 8.88 19.53
N VAL A 197 13.65 8.64 19.85
CA VAL A 197 14.78 9.04 19.01
C VAL A 197 14.72 8.38 17.64
N ILE A 198 14.43 7.09 17.57
CA ILE A 198 14.27 6.36 16.30
C ILE A 198 13.15 6.97 15.44
N LYS A 199 11.96 7.20 16.03
CA LYS A 199 10.83 7.84 15.33
C LYS A 199 11.20 9.23 14.83
N TYR A 200 11.87 10.01 15.67
CA TYR A 200 12.32 11.35 15.33
C TYR A 200 13.28 11.36 14.15
N VAL A 201 14.31 10.50 14.17
CA VAL A 201 15.29 10.37 13.07
C VAL A 201 14.58 10.04 11.76
N VAL A 202 13.69 9.06 11.77
CA VAL A 202 12.93 8.67 10.57
C VAL A 202 12.07 9.82 10.05
N LYS A 203 11.37 10.54 10.94
CA LYS A 203 10.55 11.70 10.56
C LYS A 203 11.37 12.80 9.87
N VAL A 204 12.55 13.13 10.42
CA VAL A 204 13.45 14.14 9.82
C VAL A 204 13.93 13.68 8.45
N ILE A 205 14.31 12.41 8.30
CA ILE A 205 14.81 11.86 7.04
C ILE A 205 13.69 11.83 5.98
N GLN A 206 12.49 11.37 6.33
CA GLN A 206 11.37 11.31 5.38
C GLN A 206 10.98 12.67 4.81
N GLN A 207 11.14 13.76 5.56
CA GLN A 207 10.86 15.11 5.08
C GLN A 207 11.81 15.58 3.95
N GLU A 208 12.95 14.96 3.82
CA GLU A 208 13.99 15.33 2.87
C GLU A 208 14.07 14.38 1.65
N LEU A 209 13.34 13.24 1.70
CA LEU A 209 13.28 12.26 0.63
C LEU A 209 12.16 12.58 -0.37
N HIS A 210 12.34 12.17 -1.62
CA HIS A 210 11.31 12.24 -2.63
C HIS A 210 10.31 11.08 -2.49
N LEU A 211 9.12 11.24 -3.05
CA LEU A 211 8.08 10.19 -3.04
C LEU A 211 8.50 8.87 -3.70
N THR A 212 9.48 8.94 -4.60
CA THR A 212 10.02 7.76 -5.31
C THR A 212 11.12 7.06 -4.54
N ASP A 213 11.67 7.70 -3.51
CA ASP A 213 12.73 7.13 -2.68
C ASP A 213 12.11 6.19 -1.65
N VAL A 214 12.85 5.17 -1.28
CA VAL A 214 12.39 4.14 -0.35
C VAL A 214 13.27 4.15 0.88
N ILE A 215 12.67 4.25 2.06
CA ILE A 215 13.36 4.07 3.34
C ILE A 215 12.87 2.81 4.03
N GLY A 216 13.78 2.07 4.68
CA GLY A 216 13.46 0.89 5.47
C GLY A 216 14.35 0.72 6.69
N ARG A 217 13.79 0.14 7.75
CA ARG A 217 14.51 -0.25 8.96
C ARG A 217 15.05 -1.67 8.80
N LEU A 218 16.37 -1.81 8.95
CA LEU A 218 17.06 -3.09 8.75
C LEU A 218 17.23 -3.87 10.07
N GLY A 219 17.21 -3.15 11.18
CA GLY A 219 17.27 -3.72 12.53
C GLY A 219 17.76 -2.70 13.54
N GLY A 220 17.29 -2.73 14.77
CA GLY A 220 17.71 -1.80 15.82
C GLY A 220 17.71 -0.35 15.39
N GLU A 221 18.89 0.23 15.30
CA GLU A 221 19.17 1.62 14.86
C GLU A 221 19.68 1.74 13.41
N GLU A 222 19.64 0.63 12.63
CA GLU A 222 20.14 0.58 11.27
C GLU A 222 19.03 0.74 10.24
N PHE A 223 19.28 1.56 9.21
CA PHE A 223 18.35 1.90 8.15
C PHE A 223 19.00 1.85 6.78
N GLY A 224 18.15 1.67 5.76
CA GLY A 224 18.54 1.76 4.36
C GLY A 224 17.66 2.72 3.58
N ILE A 225 18.23 3.39 2.58
CA ILE A 225 17.51 4.25 1.63
C ILE A 225 17.89 3.82 0.21
N ILE A 226 16.89 3.60 -0.64
CA ILE A 226 17.05 3.38 -2.08
C ILE A 226 16.69 4.70 -2.76
N LEU A 227 17.68 5.35 -3.37
CA LEU A 227 17.48 6.56 -4.16
C LEU A 227 17.35 6.19 -5.64
N ARG A 228 16.18 6.42 -6.22
CA ARG A 228 15.93 6.15 -7.64
C ARG A 228 16.53 7.25 -8.52
N ASP A 229 16.90 6.88 -9.77
CA ASP A 229 17.53 7.79 -10.74
C ASP A 229 18.66 8.61 -10.11
N SER A 230 19.60 7.91 -9.45
CA SER A 230 20.65 8.52 -8.65
C SER A 230 21.99 7.82 -8.84
N ASP A 231 23.01 8.62 -9.17
CA ASP A 231 24.41 8.23 -9.15
C ASP A 231 25.05 8.48 -7.77
N ASN A 232 26.32 8.08 -7.61
CA ASN A 232 27.08 8.27 -6.37
C ASN A 232 27.14 9.74 -5.92
N ASN A 233 27.29 10.68 -6.83
CA ASN A 233 27.43 12.10 -6.50
C ASN A 233 26.11 12.68 -5.99
N LYS A 234 25.00 12.35 -6.65
CA LYS A 234 23.65 12.75 -6.22
C LYS A 234 23.31 12.13 -4.87
N ALA A 235 23.60 10.83 -4.71
CA ALA A 235 23.35 10.11 -3.47
C ALA A 235 24.19 10.65 -2.31
N PHE A 236 25.46 11.00 -2.54
CA PHE A 236 26.30 11.62 -1.53
C PHE A 236 25.74 12.97 -1.07
N LYS A 237 25.29 13.82 -2.01
CA LYS A 237 24.68 15.11 -1.67
C LYS A 237 23.40 14.94 -0.84
N VAL A 238 22.56 13.96 -1.18
CA VAL A 238 21.37 13.64 -0.38
C VAL A 238 21.79 13.15 1.01
N ALA A 239 22.71 12.20 1.11
CA ALA A 239 23.20 11.68 2.38
C ALA A 239 23.79 12.77 3.28
N GLU A 240 24.61 13.69 2.74
CA GLU A 240 25.14 14.83 3.49
C GLU A 240 24.04 15.80 3.95
N LYS A 241 23.04 16.06 3.11
CA LYS A 241 21.88 16.88 3.49
C LYS A 241 21.16 16.27 4.68
N LEU A 242 20.88 14.94 4.65
CA LEU A 242 20.25 14.21 5.76
C LEU A 242 21.09 14.29 7.03
N ARG A 243 22.38 14.05 6.92
CA ARG A 243 23.33 14.13 8.04
C ARG A 243 23.34 15.50 8.71
N ILE A 244 23.50 16.56 7.91
CA ILE A 244 23.54 17.94 8.41
C ILE A 244 22.21 18.29 9.06
N ARG A 245 21.10 18.01 8.37
CA ARG A 245 19.75 18.31 8.88
C ARG A 245 19.50 17.69 10.23
N LEU A 246 19.88 16.43 10.41
CA LEU A 246 19.73 15.73 11.68
C LEU A 246 20.69 16.28 12.76
N ALA A 247 21.96 16.51 12.43
CA ALA A 247 22.95 17.02 13.36
C ALA A 247 22.61 18.44 13.89
N GLU A 248 21.89 19.24 13.11
CA GLU A 248 21.44 20.59 13.49
C GLU A 248 20.10 20.60 14.25
N SER A 249 19.37 19.51 14.21
CA SER A 249 18.05 19.40 14.83
C SER A 249 18.12 18.86 16.27
N MET A 250 17.08 19.12 17.06
CA MET A 250 16.94 18.63 18.43
C MET A 250 15.74 17.68 18.51
N CYS A 251 15.95 16.52 19.08
CA CYS A 251 14.87 15.59 19.44
C CYS A 251 14.34 15.97 20.82
N GLU A 252 13.11 16.45 20.87
CA GLU A 252 12.40 16.76 22.12
C GLU A 252 11.82 15.47 22.68
N LEU A 253 12.28 15.07 23.87
CA LEU A 253 11.76 13.95 24.64
C LEU A 253 10.93 14.49 25.81
N GLU A 254 10.17 13.66 26.48
CA GLU A 254 9.33 14.10 27.61
C GLU A 254 10.12 14.77 28.73
N THR A 255 11.35 14.35 28.99
CA THR A 255 12.17 14.82 30.13
C THR A 255 13.36 15.68 29.74
N CYS A 256 13.78 15.65 28.48
CA CYS A 256 14.96 16.38 28.01
C CYS A 256 14.97 16.49 26.50
N SER A 257 15.88 17.31 25.97
CA SER A 257 16.16 17.38 24.53
C SER A 257 17.51 16.73 24.25
N VAL A 258 17.59 15.90 23.21
CA VAL A 258 18.83 15.24 22.79
C VAL A 258 19.18 15.58 21.35
N ARG A 259 20.48 15.70 21.09
CA ARG A 259 21.00 15.81 19.72
C ARG A 259 21.62 14.49 19.33
N VAL A 260 21.18 13.95 18.21
CA VAL A 260 21.72 12.70 17.66
C VAL A 260 22.31 12.94 16.28
N THR A 261 23.28 12.13 15.91
CA THR A 261 23.91 12.14 14.59
C THR A 261 23.81 10.77 13.96
N ILE A 262 24.08 10.68 12.67
CA ILE A 262 24.11 9.44 11.91
C ILE A 262 25.42 9.30 11.16
N SER A 263 25.86 8.05 11.01
CA SER A 263 26.97 7.68 10.12
C SER A 263 26.40 6.97 8.90
N LEU A 264 26.79 7.43 7.70
CA LEU A 264 26.22 6.97 6.45
C LEU A 264 27.29 6.37 5.53
N GLY A 265 26.87 5.32 4.81
CA GLY A 265 27.63 4.71 3.73
C GLY A 265 26.82 4.71 2.44
N VAL A 266 27.41 5.16 1.36
CA VAL A 266 26.76 5.33 0.05
C VAL A 266 27.41 4.43 -0.99
N THR A 267 26.61 3.80 -1.84
CA THR A 267 27.07 3.09 -3.04
C THR A 267 26.06 3.19 -4.16
N GLN A 268 26.52 3.23 -5.38
CA GLN A 268 25.70 3.15 -6.59
C GLN A 268 25.65 1.71 -7.10
N ILE A 269 24.57 1.33 -7.79
CA ILE A 269 24.50 0.09 -8.58
C ILE A 269 25.62 0.07 -9.63
N MET A 270 26.26 -1.09 -9.79
CA MET A 270 27.30 -1.31 -10.80
C MET A 270 26.88 -2.41 -11.78
N PRO A 271 27.38 -2.41 -13.04
CA PRO A 271 26.97 -3.37 -14.05
C PRO A 271 27.12 -4.86 -13.69
N ASN A 272 27.99 -5.17 -12.73
CA ASN A 272 28.26 -6.54 -12.29
C ASN A 272 27.52 -6.93 -10.99
N ASP A 273 26.61 -6.09 -10.51
CA ASP A 273 25.84 -6.37 -9.31
C ASP A 273 24.68 -7.32 -9.60
N SER A 274 24.93 -8.60 -9.51
CA SER A 274 23.91 -9.65 -9.70
C SER A 274 23.07 -9.93 -8.45
N SER A 275 23.40 -9.35 -7.30
CA SER A 275 22.68 -9.56 -6.04
C SER A 275 22.75 -8.37 -5.10
N MET A 276 21.71 -8.21 -4.30
CA MET A 276 21.67 -7.17 -3.25
C MET A 276 22.79 -7.28 -2.23
N ARG A 277 23.41 -8.48 -2.06
CA ARG A 277 24.53 -8.66 -1.11
C ARG A 277 25.74 -7.81 -1.47
N HIS A 278 26.03 -7.63 -2.75
CA HIS A 278 27.15 -6.80 -3.19
C HIS A 278 26.93 -5.32 -2.84
N LEU A 279 25.72 -4.79 -3.12
CA LEU A 279 25.40 -3.42 -2.77
C LEU A 279 25.43 -3.20 -1.26
N ILE A 280 24.74 -4.06 -0.51
CA ILE A 280 24.69 -3.97 0.96
C ILE A 280 26.12 -4.02 1.54
N SER A 281 26.95 -4.98 1.10
CA SER A 281 28.32 -5.08 1.60
C SER A 281 29.17 -3.83 1.32
N ARG A 282 29.00 -3.19 0.15
CA ARG A 282 29.72 -1.96 -0.17
C ARG A 282 29.23 -0.77 0.67
N ALA A 283 27.93 -0.58 0.78
CA ALA A 283 27.36 0.49 1.59
C ALA A 283 27.71 0.29 3.08
N ASP A 284 27.67 -0.94 3.58
CA ASP A 284 28.05 -1.27 4.96
C ASP A 284 29.52 -0.97 5.26
N LYS A 285 30.44 -1.35 4.37
CA LYS A 285 31.87 -0.98 4.50
C LYS A 285 32.07 0.53 4.56
N ALA A 286 31.38 1.29 3.71
CA ALA A 286 31.44 2.74 3.71
C ALA A 286 30.84 3.33 5.00
N MET A 287 29.72 2.83 5.48
CA MET A 287 29.12 3.24 6.76
C MET A 287 30.03 2.91 7.95
N TYR A 288 30.62 1.72 7.96
CA TYR A 288 31.57 1.31 8.99
C TYR A 288 32.82 2.24 9.00
N TYR A 289 33.32 2.61 7.82
CA TYR A 289 34.38 3.61 7.72
C TYR A 289 33.98 4.93 8.36
N SER A 290 32.76 5.42 8.10
CA SER A 290 32.21 6.62 8.75
C SER A 290 32.18 6.50 10.27
N LYS A 291 31.75 5.35 10.82
CA LYS A 291 31.74 5.10 12.28
C LYS A 291 33.16 5.13 12.89
N MET A 292 34.13 4.55 12.19
CA MET A 292 35.52 4.46 12.71
C MET A 292 36.31 5.78 12.62
N HIS A 293 35.95 6.67 11.71
CA HIS A 293 36.66 7.93 11.48
C HIS A 293 35.99 9.14 12.15
N GLY A 294 35.26 8.94 13.23
CA GLY A 294 34.74 10.02 14.07
C GLY A 294 33.23 10.13 14.11
N ARG A 295 32.49 9.29 13.36
CA ARG A 295 31.03 9.35 13.25
C ARG A 295 30.54 10.65 12.61
N ASN A 296 29.20 10.84 12.58
CA ASN A 296 28.59 12.04 12.01
C ASN A 296 29.21 12.45 10.66
N GLN A 297 29.29 11.49 9.74
CA GLN A 297 29.86 11.71 8.40
C GLN A 297 29.31 10.72 7.39
N THR A 298 29.48 11.08 6.12
CA THR A 298 29.09 10.26 4.98
C THR A 298 30.34 9.77 4.25
N CYS A 299 30.39 8.49 3.93
CA CYS A 299 31.41 7.92 3.08
C CYS A 299 30.79 7.28 1.84
N CYS A 300 31.39 7.51 0.68
CA CYS A 300 31.07 6.75 -0.53
C CYS A 300 31.99 5.54 -0.65
N TYR A 301 31.43 4.41 -1.05
CA TYR A 301 32.24 3.27 -1.46
C TYR A 301 32.88 3.59 -2.82
N GLU A 302 34.19 3.70 -2.82
CA GLU A 302 35.00 3.83 -4.02
C GLU A 302 35.91 2.61 -4.14
N THR A 303 36.22 2.18 -5.36
CA THR A 303 37.12 1.04 -5.61
C THR A 303 38.50 1.24 -4.96
N GLN A 304 38.85 2.48 -4.65
CA GLN A 304 40.12 2.85 -3.96
C GLN A 304 40.12 2.56 -2.45
N LEU A 305 38.96 2.40 -1.81
CA LEU A 305 38.87 1.95 -0.40
C LEU A 305 39.39 0.52 -0.21
N GLN A 306 39.43 -0.30 -1.25
CA GLN A 306 40.03 -1.65 -1.20
C GLN A 306 41.57 -1.63 -1.08
N VAL A 307 42.23 -0.54 -1.44
CA VAL A 307 43.72 -0.42 -1.48
C VAL A 307 44.27 0.01 -0.13
N ARG A 308 43.46 0.55 0.78
CA ARG A 308 43.93 1.03 2.11
C ARG A 308 43.78 0.02 3.24
N GLU A 309 43.17 -1.14 3.00
CA GLU A 309 43.03 -2.22 3.98
C GLU A 309 44.02 -3.40 3.77
N ALA A 310 45.01 -3.28 2.90
CA ALA A 310 46.07 -4.29 2.65
C ALA A 310 47.36 -3.98 3.36
#